data_eb1f1ae27926ac35f160257407e0eb80
#
_entry.id   eb1f1ae27926ac35f160257407e0eb80
#
_cell.length_a   1.000
_cell.length_b   1.000
_cell.length_c   1.000
_cell.angle_alpha   90.00
_cell.angle_beta   90.00
_cell.angle_gamma   90.00
#
_symmetry.space_group_name_H-M   'P 1'
#
loop_
_entity.id
_entity.type
_entity.pdbx_description
1 polymer ?
#
loop_
_entity_poly.entity_id
_entity_poly.type
_entity_poly.pdbx_seq_one_letter_code
_entity_poly.pdbx_strand_id
1 'polypeptide(L)'
;NLDWWWSKRQLGDTGLLCFGTSLDAGDGLYKGTKLAAKDESTMDNSPLHDPVPFDEVSGLLLAADVGVNSMAALDGELLERIFNELGELDTAQQLGERTVTHKQRIAEWLWDESRGIFANRMISGEFVSTLAPTSFFPMAAGIGSKDQSQRMIQGYLNHPSKFGGEFGLPSVTREDPTYTDNVYWRGRIWSPLNFWVWQGLKRQGFIKESEQLAEQSWELFKKNWKQRLCGENFNAETGEVLDQPDTDGFYSWGALLATMKVLEN
;
A
#
# COMPACT_ATOMS: atom_id res chain seq x y z
N ASN A 1 18.40 6.71 -0.73
CA ASN A 1 17.52 5.57 -0.37
C ASN A 1 16.91 4.89 -1.59
N LEU A 2 16.40 5.63 -2.59
CA LEU A 2 15.74 5.05 -3.75
C LEU A 2 16.68 4.11 -4.56
N ASP A 3 17.95 4.49 -4.73
CA ASP A 3 18.95 3.64 -5.40
C ASP A 3 19.21 2.31 -4.67
N TRP A 4 19.10 2.33 -3.34
CA TRP A 4 19.20 1.11 -2.55
C TRP A 4 18.08 0.11 -2.91
N TRP A 5 16.84 0.58 -3.01
CA TRP A 5 15.71 -0.26 -3.43
C TRP A 5 15.96 -0.90 -4.78
N TRP A 6 16.34 -0.11 -5.78
CA TRP A 6 16.62 -0.62 -7.13
C TRP A 6 17.87 -1.50 -7.21
N SER A 7 18.81 -1.40 -6.27
CA SER A 7 20.00 -2.26 -6.26
C SER A 7 19.84 -3.54 -5.43
N LYS A 8 18.95 -3.53 -4.43
CA LYS A 8 18.85 -4.62 -3.43
C LYS A 8 17.52 -5.36 -3.42
N ARG A 9 16.50 -4.81 -4.05
CA ARG A 9 15.14 -5.34 -3.99
C ARG A 9 14.50 -5.54 -5.36
N GLN A 10 15.30 -5.75 -6.40
CA GLN A 10 14.77 -6.09 -7.72
C GLN A 10 14.34 -7.55 -7.77
N LEU A 11 13.17 -7.80 -8.34
CA LEU A 11 12.65 -9.12 -8.62
C LEU A 11 13.21 -9.64 -9.95
N GLY A 12 14.32 -10.36 -9.92
CA GLY A 12 14.99 -10.86 -11.12
C GLY A 12 15.20 -9.77 -12.17
N ASP A 13 14.96 -10.07 -13.43
CA ASP A 13 15.10 -9.14 -14.55
C ASP A 13 13.83 -8.32 -14.85
N THR A 14 12.80 -8.38 -14.01
CA THR A 14 11.53 -7.66 -14.23
C THR A 14 11.69 -6.14 -14.15
N GLY A 15 12.72 -5.67 -13.43
CA GLY A 15 12.91 -4.26 -13.11
C GLY A 15 11.86 -3.72 -12.15
N LEU A 16 11.13 -4.60 -11.46
CA LEU A 16 10.19 -4.29 -10.40
C LEU A 16 10.75 -4.66 -9.04
N LEU A 17 10.22 -4.04 -7.99
CA LEU A 17 10.66 -4.21 -6.62
C LEU A 17 9.85 -5.28 -5.89
N CYS A 18 10.52 -5.99 -5.01
CA CYS A 18 9.95 -6.93 -4.04
C CYS A 18 10.48 -6.62 -2.65
N PHE A 19 9.88 -7.20 -1.63
CA PHE A 19 10.42 -7.16 -0.27
C PHE A 19 11.43 -8.28 -0.04
N GLY A 20 12.26 -8.11 0.97
CA GLY A 20 13.28 -9.09 1.31
C GLY A 20 13.84 -8.87 2.70
N THR A 21 14.89 -9.62 3.01
CA THR A 21 15.67 -9.45 4.23
C THR A 21 17.13 -9.23 3.89
N SER A 22 17.85 -8.47 4.70
CA SER A 22 19.29 -8.32 4.53
C SER A 22 20.01 -9.53 5.12
N LEU A 23 20.76 -10.23 4.30
CA LEU A 23 21.59 -11.37 4.74
C LEU A 23 22.82 -10.90 5.52
N ASP A 24 23.28 -9.67 5.27
CA ASP A 24 24.47 -9.06 5.86
C ASP A 24 24.17 -8.22 7.12
N ALA A 25 22.90 -7.97 7.42
CA ALA A 25 22.52 -7.17 8.57
C ALA A 25 22.78 -7.94 9.85
N GLY A 26 23.64 -7.37 10.72
CA GLY A 26 24.01 -7.78 12.07
C GLY A 26 23.22 -8.93 12.76
N ASP A 27 23.23 -9.02 14.05
CA ASP A 27 22.59 -10.12 14.80
C ASP A 27 21.06 -9.94 14.96
N GLY A 28 20.34 -9.57 13.88
CA GLY A 28 18.88 -9.49 13.88
C GLY A 28 18.22 -10.84 14.20
N LEU A 29 17.16 -10.82 15.01
CA LEU A 29 16.52 -12.01 15.57
C LEU A 29 16.06 -13.04 14.52
N TYR A 30 15.70 -12.60 13.31
CA TYR A 30 15.14 -13.47 12.29
C TYR A 30 15.56 -13.08 10.86
N LYS A 31 16.73 -12.40 10.74
CA LYS A 31 17.32 -12.10 9.43
C LYS A 31 17.44 -13.35 8.58
N GLY A 32 17.34 -13.21 7.28
CA GLY A 32 17.42 -14.36 6.37
C GLY A 32 16.19 -15.27 6.41
N THR A 33 15.09 -14.82 6.98
CA THR A 33 13.84 -15.58 7.03
C THR A 33 12.72 -14.91 6.22
N LYS A 34 11.73 -15.71 5.80
CA LYS A 34 10.50 -15.18 5.18
C LYS A 34 9.79 -14.17 6.08
N LEU A 35 9.80 -14.38 7.40
CA LEU A 35 9.18 -13.48 8.36
C LEU A 35 9.85 -12.10 8.29
N ALA A 36 11.19 -12.03 8.36
CA ALA A 36 11.92 -10.77 8.26
C ALA A 36 11.68 -10.06 6.92
N ALA A 37 11.52 -10.82 5.81
CA ALA A 37 11.18 -10.26 4.51
C ALA A 37 9.75 -9.71 4.46
N LYS A 38 8.80 -10.31 5.18
CA LYS A 38 7.45 -9.76 5.36
C LYS A 38 7.46 -8.47 6.18
N ASP A 39 8.23 -8.45 7.26
CA ASP A 39 8.34 -7.29 8.17
C ASP A 39 8.91 -6.05 7.46
N GLU A 40 9.76 -6.23 6.42
CA GLU A 40 10.22 -5.10 5.59
C GLU A 40 9.05 -4.38 4.89
N SER A 41 7.92 -5.05 4.65
CA SER A 41 6.72 -4.43 4.11
C SER A 41 6.01 -3.50 5.10
N THR A 42 6.37 -3.56 6.38
CA THR A 42 5.65 -2.98 7.52
C THR A 42 4.23 -3.52 7.73
N MET A 43 3.82 -4.51 6.94
CA MET A 43 2.54 -5.21 7.05
C MET A 43 2.78 -6.65 7.53
N ASP A 44 3.36 -6.78 8.73
CA ASP A 44 4.06 -7.96 9.25
C ASP A 44 3.29 -9.28 9.10
N ASN A 45 2.02 -9.33 9.53
CA ASN A 45 1.18 -10.53 9.40
C ASN A 45 0.23 -10.50 8.20
N SER A 46 0.42 -9.57 7.24
CA SER A 46 -0.45 -9.47 6.08
C SER A 46 -0.51 -10.80 5.30
N PRO A 47 -1.70 -11.28 4.94
CA PRO A 47 -1.85 -12.47 4.12
C PRO A 47 -1.42 -12.25 2.66
N LEU A 48 -1.18 -11.00 2.27
CA LEU A 48 -0.69 -10.63 0.94
C LEU A 48 0.62 -11.35 0.58
N HIS A 49 1.46 -11.64 1.59
CA HIS A 49 2.75 -12.28 1.41
C HIS A 49 2.75 -13.77 1.79
N ASP A 50 1.65 -14.31 2.32
CA ASP A 50 1.59 -15.71 2.77
C ASP A 50 1.86 -16.72 1.63
N PRO A 51 1.25 -16.59 0.43
CA PRO A 51 1.48 -17.51 -0.68
C PRO A 51 2.79 -17.26 -1.42
N VAL A 52 3.46 -16.11 -1.18
CA VAL A 52 4.65 -15.73 -1.94
C VAL A 52 5.85 -16.60 -1.55
N PRO A 53 6.54 -17.24 -2.51
CA PRO A 53 7.77 -17.98 -2.23
C PRO A 53 8.87 -17.05 -1.70
N PHE A 54 9.69 -17.56 -0.80
CA PHE A 54 10.88 -16.89 -0.29
C PHE A 54 12.13 -17.62 -0.80
N ASP A 55 13.06 -16.87 -1.36
CA ASP A 55 14.35 -17.41 -1.78
C ASP A 55 15.41 -17.17 -0.70
N GLU A 56 15.86 -18.23 -0.06
CA GLU A 56 16.85 -18.16 1.02
C GLU A 56 18.23 -17.69 0.55
N VAL A 57 18.53 -17.80 -0.75
CA VAL A 57 19.83 -17.40 -1.31
C VAL A 57 19.91 -15.89 -1.50
N SER A 58 18.87 -15.28 -2.06
CA SER A 58 18.80 -13.83 -2.25
C SER A 58 18.18 -13.09 -1.07
N GLY A 59 17.45 -13.78 -0.19
CA GLY A 59 16.67 -13.20 0.89
C GLY A 59 15.43 -12.45 0.42
N LEU A 60 14.90 -12.74 -0.77
CA LEU A 60 13.81 -12.02 -1.39
C LEU A 60 12.48 -12.80 -1.34
N LEU A 61 11.37 -12.08 -1.19
CA LEU A 61 10.04 -12.54 -1.54
C LEU A 61 9.88 -12.50 -3.06
N LEU A 62 9.56 -13.64 -3.68
CA LEU A 62 9.54 -13.76 -5.14
C LEU A 62 8.23 -13.24 -5.79
N ALA A 63 7.79 -12.06 -5.37
CA ALA A 63 6.68 -11.34 -5.99
C ALA A 63 6.95 -9.84 -6.04
N ALA A 64 6.66 -9.22 -7.17
CA ALA A 64 6.63 -7.75 -7.25
C ALA A 64 5.41 -7.24 -6.46
N ASP A 65 5.67 -6.30 -5.55
CA ASP A 65 4.64 -5.72 -4.69
C ASP A 65 4.12 -4.40 -5.26
N VAL A 66 2.80 -4.27 -5.37
CA VAL A 66 2.16 -3.06 -5.94
C VAL A 66 2.45 -1.83 -5.08
N GLY A 67 2.44 -1.98 -3.76
CA GLY A 67 2.62 -0.88 -2.82
C GLY A 67 4.01 -0.25 -2.94
N VAL A 68 5.07 -1.06 -2.74
CA VAL A 68 6.45 -0.55 -2.79
C VAL A 68 6.82 -0.01 -4.17
N ASN A 69 6.39 -0.66 -5.24
CA ASN A 69 6.64 -0.18 -6.60
C ASN A 69 5.97 1.17 -6.86
N SER A 70 4.72 1.34 -6.41
CA SER A 70 3.98 2.60 -6.56
C SER A 70 4.62 3.73 -5.75
N MET A 71 5.02 3.45 -4.51
CA MET A 71 5.68 4.45 -3.66
C MET A 71 7.05 4.83 -4.19
N ALA A 72 7.85 3.87 -4.69
CA ALA A 72 9.13 4.17 -5.33
C ALA A 72 8.97 5.03 -6.60
N ALA A 73 7.92 4.80 -7.38
CA ALA A 73 7.61 5.62 -8.55
C ALA A 73 7.17 7.04 -8.17
N LEU A 74 6.37 7.18 -7.11
CA LEU A 74 5.97 8.50 -6.58
C LEU A 74 7.16 9.25 -5.99
N ASP A 75 8.00 8.58 -5.22
CA ASP A 75 9.23 9.15 -4.64
C ASP A 75 10.18 9.64 -5.75
N GLY A 76 10.36 8.83 -6.80
CA GLY A 76 11.15 9.22 -7.98
C GLY A 76 10.62 10.48 -8.66
N GLU A 77 9.30 10.60 -8.85
CA GLU A 77 8.66 11.80 -9.42
C GLU A 77 8.85 13.05 -8.52
N LEU A 78 8.71 12.89 -7.21
CA LEU A 78 8.86 14.00 -6.28
C LEU A 78 10.33 14.44 -6.17
N LEU A 79 11.28 13.51 -6.14
CA LEU A 79 12.69 13.80 -6.13
C LEU A 79 13.15 14.47 -7.44
N GLU A 80 12.66 14.04 -8.60
CA GLU A 80 12.90 14.71 -9.88
C GLU A 80 12.51 16.19 -9.80
N ARG A 81 11.32 16.49 -9.25
CA ARG A 81 10.87 17.87 -9.07
C ARG A 81 11.79 18.66 -8.13
N ILE A 82 12.20 18.06 -7.00
CA ILE A 82 13.12 18.68 -6.04
C ILE A 82 14.45 18.99 -6.70
N PHE A 83 15.04 18.06 -7.46
CA PHE A 83 16.31 18.28 -8.15
C PHE A 83 16.20 19.36 -9.23
N ASN A 84 15.08 19.44 -9.94
CA ASN A 84 14.83 20.54 -10.89
C ASN A 84 14.81 21.90 -10.17
N GLU A 85 14.13 22.03 -9.03
CA GLU A 85 14.10 23.27 -8.23
C GLU A 85 15.48 23.65 -7.66
N LEU A 86 16.33 22.66 -7.37
CA LEU A 86 17.71 22.87 -6.92
C LEU A 86 18.69 23.19 -8.06
N GLY A 87 18.25 23.09 -9.33
CA GLY A 87 19.10 23.30 -10.49
C GLY A 87 20.01 22.10 -10.86
N GLU A 88 19.79 20.93 -10.23
CA GLU A 88 20.52 19.68 -10.47
C GLU A 88 19.92 18.92 -11.67
N LEU A 89 19.97 19.57 -12.85
CA LEU A 89 19.20 19.15 -14.04
C LEU A 89 19.55 17.75 -14.57
N ASP A 90 20.83 17.39 -14.56
CA ASP A 90 21.28 16.06 -15.03
C ASP A 90 20.74 14.94 -14.12
N THR A 91 20.76 15.16 -12.80
CA THR A 91 20.22 14.22 -11.81
C THR A 91 18.70 14.11 -11.96
N ALA A 92 18.01 15.23 -12.13
CA ALA A 92 16.58 15.27 -12.36
C ALA A 92 16.19 14.49 -13.61
N GLN A 93 16.89 14.71 -14.73
CA GLN A 93 16.61 14.01 -15.99
C GLN A 93 16.79 12.50 -15.84
N GLN A 94 17.92 12.04 -15.30
CA GLN A 94 18.19 10.60 -15.14
C GLN A 94 17.14 9.93 -14.25
N LEU A 95 16.75 10.60 -13.17
CA LEU A 95 15.72 10.10 -12.26
C LEU A 95 14.34 10.06 -12.93
N GLY A 96 13.98 11.10 -13.68
CA GLY A 96 12.73 11.16 -14.45
C GLY A 96 12.60 10.04 -15.46
N GLU A 97 13.65 9.81 -16.29
CA GLU A 97 13.67 8.73 -17.28
C GLU A 97 13.50 7.35 -16.63
N ARG A 98 14.20 7.11 -15.50
CA ARG A 98 14.06 5.87 -14.72
C ARG A 98 12.65 5.71 -14.15
N THR A 99 12.10 6.79 -13.60
CA THR A 99 10.75 6.81 -13.02
C THR A 99 9.68 6.52 -14.06
N VAL A 100 9.76 7.13 -15.25
CA VAL A 100 8.84 6.86 -16.36
C VAL A 100 8.89 5.39 -16.76
N THR A 101 10.10 4.84 -16.94
CA THR A 101 10.29 3.42 -17.27
C THR A 101 9.71 2.51 -16.19
N HIS A 102 9.91 2.85 -14.91
CA HIS A 102 9.38 2.08 -13.80
C HIS A 102 7.86 2.10 -13.75
N LYS A 103 7.22 3.27 -13.94
CA LYS A 103 5.76 3.42 -14.05
C LYS A 103 5.16 2.56 -15.16
N GLN A 104 5.81 2.53 -16.33
CA GLN A 104 5.38 1.68 -17.44
C GLN A 104 5.39 0.19 -17.08
N ARG A 105 6.47 -0.29 -16.45
CA ARG A 105 6.57 -1.67 -15.98
C ARG A 105 5.49 -2.03 -14.96
N ILE A 106 5.18 -1.12 -14.02
CA ILE A 106 4.08 -1.33 -13.07
C ILE A 106 2.75 -1.48 -13.83
N ALA A 107 2.46 -0.56 -14.77
CA ALA A 107 1.22 -0.57 -15.53
C ALA A 107 1.05 -1.84 -16.39
N GLU A 108 2.13 -2.34 -16.98
CA GLU A 108 2.11 -3.51 -17.84
C GLU A 108 2.10 -4.83 -17.07
N TRP A 109 2.87 -4.92 -16.00
CA TRP A 109 3.12 -6.20 -15.33
C TRP A 109 2.24 -6.47 -14.12
N LEU A 110 1.81 -5.42 -13.39
CA LEU A 110 1.02 -5.56 -12.16
C LEU A 110 -0.49 -5.35 -12.37
N TRP A 111 -0.92 -4.98 -13.56
CA TRP A 111 -2.35 -4.89 -13.88
C TRP A 111 -2.92 -6.27 -14.18
N ASP A 112 -3.89 -6.71 -13.37
CA ASP A 112 -4.66 -7.92 -13.63
C ASP A 112 -5.91 -7.56 -14.44
N GLU A 113 -5.84 -7.74 -15.74
CA GLU A 113 -6.94 -7.43 -16.66
C GLU A 113 -8.20 -8.26 -16.35
N SER A 114 -8.03 -9.50 -15.90
CA SER A 114 -9.15 -10.40 -15.60
C SER A 114 -9.95 -9.96 -14.39
N ARG A 115 -9.28 -9.44 -13.37
CA ARG A 115 -9.89 -8.91 -12.15
C ARG A 115 -10.18 -7.40 -12.24
N GLY A 116 -9.52 -6.67 -13.14
CA GLY A 116 -9.65 -5.22 -13.30
C GLY A 116 -9.07 -4.42 -12.13
N ILE A 117 -7.93 -4.88 -11.59
CA ILE A 117 -7.24 -4.24 -10.46
C ILE A 117 -5.72 -4.51 -10.52
N PHE A 118 -4.93 -3.62 -9.92
CA PHE A 118 -3.52 -3.90 -9.68
C PHE A 118 -3.35 -4.90 -8.53
N ALA A 119 -2.51 -5.90 -8.73
CA ALA A 119 -2.24 -6.94 -7.73
C ALA A 119 -0.77 -7.33 -7.73
N ASN A 120 -0.29 -7.80 -6.59
CA ASN A 120 1.05 -8.38 -6.49
C ASN A 120 1.17 -9.57 -7.46
N ARG A 121 2.33 -9.70 -8.11
CA ARG A 121 2.54 -10.76 -9.09
C ARG A 121 3.84 -11.49 -8.80
N MET A 122 3.74 -12.80 -8.69
CA MET A 122 4.89 -13.68 -8.49
C MET A 122 5.79 -13.69 -9.72
N ILE A 123 7.05 -14.02 -9.54
CA ILE A 123 8.02 -14.17 -10.64
C ILE A 123 7.60 -15.27 -11.64
N SER A 124 6.78 -16.22 -11.20
CA SER A 124 6.15 -17.24 -12.07
C SER A 124 5.15 -16.66 -13.07
N GLY A 125 4.71 -15.42 -12.84
CA GLY A 125 3.67 -14.75 -13.63
C GLY A 125 2.27 -14.85 -13.05
N GLU A 126 2.07 -15.58 -11.96
CA GLU A 126 0.78 -15.72 -11.28
C GLU A 126 0.51 -14.51 -10.39
N PHE A 127 -0.72 -13.99 -10.41
CA PHE A 127 -1.14 -12.95 -9.49
C PHE A 127 -1.47 -13.52 -8.10
N VAL A 128 -1.09 -12.79 -7.07
CA VAL A 128 -1.51 -13.09 -5.70
C VAL A 128 -3.02 -12.85 -5.60
N SER A 129 -3.74 -13.81 -5.02
CA SER A 129 -5.21 -13.75 -4.91
C SER A 129 -5.67 -12.69 -3.91
N THR A 130 -5.00 -12.61 -2.77
CA THR A 130 -5.27 -11.60 -1.73
C THR A 130 -5.04 -10.19 -2.26
N LEU A 131 -5.97 -9.28 -1.94
CA LEU A 131 -5.90 -7.87 -2.28
C LEU A 131 -5.89 -7.02 -1.01
N ALA A 132 -5.09 -5.97 -1.04
CA ALA A 132 -4.99 -4.96 0.02
C ALA A 132 -5.23 -3.56 -0.57
N PRO A 133 -5.47 -2.51 0.24
CA PRO A 133 -5.61 -1.14 -0.27
C PRO A 133 -4.39 -0.64 -1.07
N THR A 134 -3.22 -1.28 -0.92
CA THR A 134 -2.04 -1.03 -1.77
C THR A 134 -2.33 -1.22 -3.27
N SER A 135 -3.34 -2.00 -3.63
CA SER A 135 -3.83 -2.14 -5.00
C SER A 135 -4.27 -0.82 -5.65
N PHE A 136 -4.62 0.19 -4.86
CA PHE A 136 -4.97 1.54 -5.32
C PHE A 136 -3.79 2.52 -5.34
N PHE A 137 -2.63 2.16 -4.80
CA PHE A 137 -1.46 3.04 -4.75
C PHE A 137 -0.91 3.48 -6.13
N PRO A 138 -1.06 2.69 -7.20
CA PRO A 138 -0.76 3.17 -8.55
C PRO A 138 -1.47 4.48 -8.90
N MET A 139 -2.71 4.69 -8.42
CA MET A 139 -3.43 5.96 -8.63
C MET A 139 -2.70 7.14 -7.98
N ALA A 140 -2.13 6.96 -6.78
CA ALA A 140 -1.35 7.99 -6.10
C ALA A 140 -0.03 8.31 -6.83
N ALA A 141 0.56 7.31 -7.48
CA ALA A 141 1.75 7.49 -8.33
C ALA A 141 1.43 7.98 -9.76
N GLY A 142 0.14 8.19 -10.09
CA GLY A 142 -0.28 8.59 -11.44
C GLY A 142 -0.07 7.49 -12.48
N ILE A 143 -0.24 6.23 -12.07
CA ILE A 143 -0.09 5.03 -12.90
C ILE A 143 -1.47 4.48 -13.24
N GLY A 144 -1.59 3.95 -14.44
CA GLY A 144 -2.84 3.43 -14.98
C GLY A 144 -3.69 4.49 -15.70
N SER A 145 -4.61 4.02 -16.53
CA SER A 145 -5.55 4.88 -17.25
C SER A 145 -6.72 5.27 -16.34
N LYS A 146 -7.47 6.28 -16.77
CA LYS A 146 -8.72 6.67 -16.08
C LYS A 146 -9.75 5.54 -16.09
N ASP A 147 -9.81 4.77 -17.17
CA ASP A 147 -10.68 3.59 -17.28
C ASP A 147 -10.29 2.50 -16.26
N GLN A 148 -9.01 2.19 -16.12
CA GLN A 148 -8.51 1.26 -15.11
C GLN A 148 -8.88 1.74 -13.70
N SER A 149 -8.65 3.01 -13.38
CA SER A 149 -9.01 3.59 -12.09
C SER A 149 -10.53 3.48 -11.83
N GLN A 150 -11.35 3.73 -12.85
CA GLN A 150 -12.80 3.64 -12.73
C GLN A 150 -13.27 2.18 -12.51
N ARG A 151 -12.66 1.21 -13.18
CA ARG A 151 -12.93 -0.22 -12.96
C ARG A 151 -12.59 -0.64 -11.53
N MET A 152 -11.45 -0.19 -10.99
CA MET A 152 -11.05 -0.46 -9.60
C MET A 152 -12.04 0.14 -8.61
N ILE A 153 -12.47 1.38 -8.82
CA ILE A 153 -13.44 2.06 -7.93
C ILE A 153 -14.77 1.35 -7.94
N GLN A 154 -15.31 1.05 -9.12
CA GLN A 154 -16.62 0.40 -9.26
C GLN A 154 -16.60 -1.05 -8.75
N GLY A 155 -15.54 -1.79 -9.02
CA GLY A 155 -15.46 -3.20 -8.66
C GLY A 155 -15.03 -3.46 -7.21
N TYR A 156 -14.32 -2.51 -6.58
CA TYR A 156 -13.64 -2.80 -5.31
C TYR A 156 -13.86 -1.77 -4.22
N LEU A 157 -13.70 -0.46 -4.51
CA LEU A 157 -13.61 0.57 -3.46
C LEU A 157 -14.85 0.58 -2.55
N ASN A 158 -16.03 0.66 -3.14
CA ASN A 158 -17.30 0.75 -2.41
C ASN A 158 -18.08 -0.57 -2.44
N HIS A 159 -17.51 -1.64 -2.98
CA HIS A 159 -18.21 -2.92 -3.05
C HIS A 159 -18.23 -3.60 -1.68
N PRO A 160 -19.42 -4.01 -1.16
CA PRO A 160 -19.57 -4.48 0.23
C PRO A 160 -18.82 -5.77 0.56
N SER A 161 -18.53 -6.63 -0.42
CA SER A 161 -17.70 -7.82 -0.19
C SER A 161 -16.21 -7.57 -0.42
N LYS A 162 -15.84 -6.38 -0.88
CA LYS A 162 -14.45 -6.01 -1.16
C LYS A 162 -13.92 -5.06 -0.08
N PHE A 163 -13.76 -3.78 -0.39
CA PHE A 163 -13.25 -2.80 0.57
C PHE A 163 -14.34 -1.89 1.16
N GLY A 164 -15.57 -1.93 0.61
CA GLY A 164 -16.67 -1.09 1.06
C GLY A 164 -17.08 -1.38 2.50
N GLY A 165 -17.28 -0.33 3.29
CA GLY A 165 -17.70 -0.41 4.69
C GLY A 165 -18.01 0.96 5.26
N GLU A 166 -18.38 1.01 6.54
CA GLU A 166 -18.78 2.26 7.23
C GLU A 166 -17.56 3.17 7.48
N PHE A 167 -16.40 2.60 7.85
CA PHE A 167 -15.28 3.35 8.43
C PHE A 167 -14.07 3.48 7.49
N GLY A 168 -14.15 3.00 6.26
CA GLY A 168 -13.04 3.00 5.28
C GLY A 168 -12.59 1.59 4.88
N LEU A 169 -11.42 1.50 4.26
CA LEU A 169 -10.91 0.28 3.67
C LEU A 169 -10.18 -0.58 4.71
N PRO A 170 -10.59 -1.85 4.89
CA PRO A 170 -9.82 -2.82 5.67
C PRO A 170 -8.52 -3.22 4.94
N SER A 171 -7.58 -3.80 5.68
CA SER A 171 -6.27 -4.21 5.17
C SER A 171 -6.30 -5.35 4.14
N VAL A 172 -7.41 -6.07 4.06
CA VAL A 172 -7.73 -7.07 3.02
C VAL A 172 -9.19 -6.94 2.63
N THR A 173 -9.59 -7.50 1.48
CA THR A 173 -11.01 -7.52 1.08
C THR A 173 -11.85 -8.31 2.08
N ARG A 174 -13.12 -7.93 2.28
CA ARG A 174 -14.06 -8.59 3.19
C ARG A 174 -14.37 -10.05 2.83
N GLU A 175 -14.17 -10.43 1.57
CA GLU A 175 -14.30 -11.82 1.11
C GLU A 175 -13.02 -12.66 1.30
N ASP A 176 -11.88 -12.02 1.64
CA ASP A 176 -10.66 -12.77 1.95
C ASP A 176 -10.88 -13.63 3.20
N PRO A 177 -10.50 -14.91 3.19
CA PRO A 177 -10.70 -15.80 4.35
C PRO A 177 -10.09 -15.28 5.65
N THR A 178 -9.07 -14.43 5.55
CA THR A 178 -8.36 -13.87 6.71
C THR A 178 -9.01 -12.59 7.25
N TYR A 179 -10.02 -12.05 6.58
CA TYR A 179 -10.71 -10.83 7.02
C TYR A 179 -11.30 -10.97 8.42
N THR A 180 -11.90 -12.13 8.70
CA THR A 180 -12.56 -12.42 9.98
C THR A 180 -11.60 -12.67 11.13
N ASP A 181 -10.30 -12.79 10.87
CA ASP A 181 -9.29 -12.88 11.94
C ASP A 181 -9.30 -11.59 12.77
N ASN A 182 -9.60 -10.44 12.14
CA ASN A 182 -9.68 -9.12 12.78
C ASN A 182 -8.45 -8.83 13.66
N VAL A 183 -7.27 -9.22 13.20
CA VAL A 183 -6.02 -9.05 13.93
C VAL A 183 -4.95 -8.37 13.07
N TYR A 184 -4.44 -7.25 13.51
CA TYR A 184 -3.34 -6.49 12.93
C TYR A 184 -3.57 -6.18 11.43
N TRP A 185 -2.78 -6.77 10.48
CA TRP A 185 -2.96 -6.56 9.03
C TRP A 185 -3.95 -7.56 8.37
N ARG A 186 -4.77 -8.24 9.15
CA ARG A 186 -5.76 -9.22 8.71
C ARG A 186 -7.16 -8.73 9.05
N GLY A 187 -7.70 -7.85 8.21
CA GLY A 187 -9.08 -7.35 8.26
C GLY A 187 -9.26 -6.00 8.95
N ARG A 188 -8.27 -5.46 9.65
CA ARG A 188 -8.41 -4.16 10.35
C ARG A 188 -8.11 -2.97 9.42
N ILE A 189 -8.64 -1.79 9.75
CA ILE A 189 -8.39 -0.54 9.03
C ILE A 189 -7.08 0.07 9.53
N TRP A 190 -6.23 0.47 8.58
CA TRP A 190 -4.98 1.18 8.82
C TRP A 190 -5.01 2.55 8.15
N SER A 191 -4.81 3.58 8.95
CA SER A 191 -4.88 4.97 8.47
C SER A 191 -3.93 5.29 7.34
N PRO A 192 -2.65 4.81 7.34
CA PRO A 192 -1.73 5.05 6.24
C PRO A 192 -2.21 4.48 4.90
N LEU A 193 -2.82 3.28 4.90
CA LEU A 193 -3.34 2.70 3.67
C LEU A 193 -4.49 3.54 3.10
N ASN A 194 -5.43 3.94 3.98
CA ASN A 194 -6.57 4.77 3.57
C ASN A 194 -6.12 6.16 3.08
N PHE A 195 -5.11 6.75 3.73
CA PHE A 195 -4.55 8.03 3.32
C PHE A 195 -3.97 7.99 1.89
N TRP A 196 -3.22 6.95 1.54
CA TRP A 196 -2.65 6.83 0.20
C TRP A 196 -3.72 6.52 -0.86
N VAL A 197 -4.76 5.75 -0.52
CA VAL A 197 -5.92 5.56 -1.41
C VAL A 197 -6.61 6.91 -1.66
N TRP A 198 -6.87 7.69 -0.60
CA TRP A 198 -7.44 9.03 -0.70
C TRP A 198 -6.60 9.96 -1.58
N GLN A 199 -5.28 9.99 -1.39
CA GLN A 199 -4.36 10.74 -2.25
C GLN A 199 -4.47 10.32 -3.73
N GLY A 200 -4.57 9.03 -4.00
CA GLY A 200 -4.76 8.48 -5.34
C GLY A 200 -6.07 8.93 -5.98
N LEU A 201 -7.17 8.89 -5.24
CA LEU A 201 -8.48 9.35 -5.68
C LEU A 201 -8.44 10.84 -6.07
N LYS A 202 -7.86 11.68 -5.22
CA LYS A 202 -7.68 13.12 -5.51
C LYS A 202 -6.84 13.35 -6.75
N ARG A 203 -5.70 12.70 -6.85
CA ARG A 203 -4.79 12.84 -7.99
C ARG A 203 -5.45 12.47 -9.31
N GLN A 204 -6.30 11.45 -9.32
CA GLN A 204 -7.02 10.97 -10.52
C GLN A 204 -8.33 11.71 -10.78
N GLY A 205 -8.72 12.66 -9.91
CA GLY A 205 -9.91 13.49 -10.07
C GLY A 205 -11.22 12.79 -9.67
N PHE A 206 -11.16 11.75 -8.84
CA PHE A 206 -12.32 11.08 -8.24
C PHE A 206 -12.72 11.77 -6.94
N ILE A 207 -13.17 13.03 -7.08
CA ILE A 207 -13.40 13.93 -5.94
C ILE A 207 -14.49 13.40 -5.01
N LYS A 208 -15.60 12.90 -5.57
CA LYS A 208 -16.69 12.36 -4.75
C LYS A 208 -16.25 11.19 -3.87
N GLU A 209 -15.46 10.29 -4.42
CA GLU A 209 -14.95 9.12 -3.71
C GLU A 209 -13.88 9.52 -2.67
N SER A 210 -13.05 10.54 -2.97
CA SER A 210 -12.09 11.06 -2.00
C SER A 210 -12.79 11.73 -0.82
N GLU A 211 -13.80 12.58 -1.07
CA GLU A 211 -14.61 13.22 -0.02
C GLU A 211 -15.34 12.19 0.84
N GLN A 212 -15.89 11.14 0.22
CA GLN A 212 -16.54 10.04 0.95
C GLN A 212 -15.55 9.33 1.88
N LEU A 213 -14.37 8.96 1.40
CA LEU A 213 -13.35 8.29 2.22
C LEU A 213 -12.84 9.20 3.34
N ALA A 214 -12.65 10.49 3.06
CA ALA A 214 -12.26 11.47 4.07
C ALA A 214 -13.34 11.62 5.16
N GLU A 215 -14.63 11.61 4.81
CA GLU A 215 -15.73 11.67 5.78
C GLU A 215 -15.81 10.41 6.63
N GLN A 216 -15.74 9.22 6.02
CA GLN A 216 -15.70 7.93 6.75
C GLN A 216 -14.53 7.90 7.75
N SER A 217 -13.36 8.34 7.32
CA SER A 217 -12.15 8.42 8.16
C SER A 217 -12.33 9.41 9.31
N TRP A 218 -12.95 10.55 9.04
CA TRP A 218 -13.24 11.56 10.05
C TRP A 218 -14.24 11.06 11.11
N GLU A 219 -15.29 10.34 10.69
CA GLU A 219 -16.25 9.75 11.63
C GLU A 219 -15.57 8.68 12.51
N LEU A 220 -14.71 7.84 11.92
CA LEU A 220 -13.91 6.86 12.66
C LEU A 220 -12.99 7.55 13.70
N PHE A 221 -12.29 8.62 13.29
CA PHE A 221 -11.46 9.40 14.20
C PHE A 221 -12.28 9.99 15.35
N LYS A 222 -13.38 10.68 15.06
CA LYS A 222 -14.25 11.29 16.07
C LYS A 222 -14.81 10.28 17.06
N LYS A 223 -15.21 9.11 16.58
CA LYS A 223 -15.70 8.02 17.42
C LYS A 223 -14.70 7.66 18.50
N ASN A 224 -13.45 7.46 18.15
CA ASN A 224 -12.39 7.02 19.06
C ASN A 224 -11.83 8.18 19.89
N TRP A 225 -11.77 9.39 19.33
CA TRP A 225 -11.27 10.57 20.04
C TRP A 225 -12.13 10.97 21.26
N LYS A 226 -13.39 10.58 21.30
CA LYS A 226 -14.23 10.73 22.52
C LYS A 226 -13.62 10.03 23.72
N GLN A 227 -12.89 8.95 23.51
CA GLN A 227 -12.16 8.19 24.53
C GLN A 227 -10.66 8.55 24.57
N ARG A 228 -10.23 9.60 23.86
CA ARG A 228 -8.83 10.01 23.71
C ARG A 228 -7.95 8.95 23.05
N LEU A 229 -8.54 8.13 22.18
CA LEU A 229 -7.82 7.14 21.38
C LEU A 229 -7.49 7.71 19.99
N CYS A 230 -6.25 7.49 19.55
CA CYS A 230 -5.74 7.73 18.22
C CYS A 230 -5.07 6.44 17.77
N GLY A 231 -5.88 5.45 17.44
CA GLY A 231 -5.45 4.06 17.33
C GLY A 231 -4.42 3.78 16.25
N GLU A 232 -3.62 2.78 16.49
CA GLU A 232 -2.70 2.22 15.51
C GLU A 232 -3.47 1.64 14.33
N ASN A 233 -4.50 0.85 14.61
CA ASN A 233 -5.44 0.28 13.65
C ASN A 233 -6.84 0.17 14.28
N PHE A 234 -7.87 -0.13 13.47
CA PHE A 234 -9.26 -0.11 13.90
C PHE A 234 -10.01 -1.33 13.36
N ASN A 235 -10.94 -1.86 14.14
CA ASN A 235 -11.88 -2.88 13.68
C ASN A 235 -12.72 -2.34 12.52
N ALA A 236 -12.77 -3.08 11.42
CA ALA A 236 -13.46 -2.62 10.20
C ALA A 236 -14.99 -2.68 10.29
N GLU A 237 -15.55 -3.44 11.24
CA GLU A 237 -17.00 -3.55 11.48
C GLU A 237 -17.48 -2.58 12.56
N THR A 238 -16.74 -2.48 13.65
CA THR A 238 -17.19 -1.70 14.80
C THR A 238 -16.51 -0.34 14.93
N GLY A 239 -15.36 -0.15 14.26
CA GLY A 239 -14.52 1.04 14.39
C GLY A 239 -13.79 1.11 15.74
N GLU A 240 -13.77 0.05 16.55
CA GLU A 240 -13.08 0.03 17.83
C GLU A 240 -11.57 -0.15 17.67
N VAL A 241 -10.79 0.41 18.60
CA VAL A 241 -9.33 0.26 18.67
C VAL A 241 -8.95 -0.90 19.57
N LEU A 242 -9.43 -0.89 20.81
CA LEU A 242 -8.97 -1.76 21.89
C LEU A 242 -9.77 -3.08 22.03
N ASP A 243 -10.42 -3.50 20.95
CA ASP A 243 -11.06 -4.82 20.86
C ASP A 243 -10.05 -5.96 20.62
N GLN A 244 -8.79 -5.63 20.35
CA GLN A 244 -7.67 -6.55 20.21
C GLN A 244 -6.52 -6.14 21.16
N PRO A 245 -5.87 -7.11 21.84
CA PRO A 245 -4.84 -6.82 22.86
C PRO A 245 -3.55 -6.24 22.25
N ASP A 246 -3.28 -6.54 20.98
CA ASP A 246 -2.04 -6.16 20.28
C ASP A 246 -2.18 -4.85 19.49
N THR A 247 -3.20 -4.05 19.78
CA THR A 247 -3.44 -2.75 19.13
C THR A 247 -3.08 -1.62 20.07
N ASP A 248 -2.18 -0.73 19.62
CA ASP A 248 -1.84 0.47 20.40
C ASP A 248 -2.98 1.50 20.31
N GLY A 249 -3.43 1.95 21.49
CA GLY A 249 -4.51 2.94 21.61
C GLY A 249 -4.12 4.36 21.24
N PHE A 250 -2.83 4.66 21.13
CA PHE A 250 -2.32 5.98 20.76
C PHE A 250 -1.08 5.90 19.87
N TYR A 251 -1.29 5.96 18.57
CA TYR A 251 -0.22 5.88 17.59
C TYR A 251 -0.28 7.06 16.60
N SER A 252 0.87 7.61 16.23
CA SER A 252 0.98 8.86 15.45
C SER A 252 0.20 8.86 14.14
N TRP A 253 0.21 7.76 13.39
CA TRP A 253 -0.47 7.69 12.09
C TRP A 253 -2.00 7.58 12.19
N GLY A 254 -2.58 7.27 13.37
CA GLY A 254 -4.03 7.36 13.57
C GLY A 254 -4.59 8.75 13.25
N ALA A 255 -3.76 9.80 13.40
CA ALA A 255 -4.13 11.17 13.04
C ALA A 255 -4.33 11.39 11.53
N LEU A 256 -3.84 10.51 10.66
CA LEU A 256 -4.07 10.62 9.22
C LEU A 256 -5.56 10.56 8.86
N LEU A 257 -6.39 9.89 9.69
CA LEU A 257 -7.85 9.89 9.51
C LEU A 257 -8.43 11.30 9.57
N ALA A 258 -7.98 12.12 10.52
CA ALA A 258 -8.40 13.52 10.63
C ALA A 258 -7.75 14.41 9.55
N THR A 259 -6.50 14.11 9.19
CA THR A 259 -5.73 14.86 8.19
C THR A 259 -6.43 14.86 6.83
N MET A 260 -6.98 13.74 6.40
CA MET A 260 -7.74 13.66 5.14
C MET A 260 -8.86 14.70 5.11
N LYS A 261 -9.68 14.78 6.16
CA LYS A 261 -10.79 15.73 6.24
C LYS A 261 -10.33 17.19 6.27
N VAL A 262 -9.23 17.48 6.97
CA VAL A 262 -8.66 18.85 7.05
C VAL A 262 -8.15 19.30 5.69
N LEU A 263 -7.56 18.41 4.90
CA LEU A 263 -7.01 18.72 3.58
C LEU A 263 -8.06 18.73 2.45
N GLU A 264 -9.32 18.34 2.72
CA GLU A 264 -10.45 18.53 1.79
C GLU A 264 -11.03 19.95 1.85
N ASN A 265 -10.85 20.67 2.95
CA ASN A 265 -11.31 22.07 3.13
C ASN A 265 -10.23 23.05 2.68
#